data_df74cb6f4fd9c76b4fda6289c8bcd1f3
#
_entry.id   df74cb6f4fd9c76b4fda6289c8bcd1f3
#
_cell.length_a   1.000
_cell.length_b   1.000
_cell.length_c   1.000
_cell.angle_alpha   90.00
_cell.angle_beta   90.00
_cell.angle_gamma   90.00
#
_symmetry.space_group_name_H-M   'P 1'
#
loop_
_entity.id
_entity.type
_entity.pdbx_description
1 polymer ?
#
loop_
_entity_poly.entity_id
_entity_poly.type
_entity_poly.pdbx_seq_one_letter_code
_entity_poly.pdbx_strand_id
1 'polypeptide(L)'
;ILQQITSLNFRIARVVSAVLPEKLRQLLQGHFVGMLVVGEPDSGKTTLLRQIVFALEQLHCAAAVVDERGELFPAGHMLRPAAVDVLAGVPKAAAVQMALRTLGPQVIVLDELGSLEETQALEQGFFGGVDFVASVHAAGAEDAFRRPQVQYLQQHGMLRVLVLLRGRNTPGQIREVRVVEP
;
A
#
# COMPACT_ATOMS: atom_id res chain seq x y z
N ILE A 1 -16.91 -37.55 0.81
CA ILE A 1 -18.08 -36.97 1.51
C ILE A 1 -18.24 -35.57 0.96
N LEU A 2 -19.29 -35.32 0.16
CA LEU A 2 -19.65 -33.99 -0.28
C LEU A 2 -20.18 -33.23 0.94
N GLN A 3 -19.45 -32.21 1.40
CA GLN A 3 -19.97 -31.28 2.41
C GLN A 3 -21.00 -30.37 1.75
N GLN A 4 -22.15 -30.24 2.40
CA GLN A 4 -23.22 -29.36 1.93
C GLN A 4 -22.79 -27.91 2.10
N ILE A 5 -22.71 -27.15 1.00
CA ILE A 5 -22.46 -25.72 1.03
C ILE A 5 -23.70 -25.02 1.58
N THR A 6 -23.57 -24.38 2.74
CA THR A 6 -24.68 -23.69 3.43
C THR A 6 -24.75 -22.19 3.14
N SER A 7 -23.65 -21.58 2.67
CA SER A 7 -23.62 -20.17 2.28
C SER A 7 -22.51 -19.89 1.29
N LEU A 8 -22.71 -18.88 0.43
CA LEU A 8 -21.72 -18.35 -0.51
C LEU A 8 -21.62 -16.85 -0.30
N ASN A 9 -20.41 -16.33 -0.14
CA ASN A 9 -20.15 -14.91 -0.03
C ASN A 9 -19.44 -14.43 -1.31
N PHE A 10 -20.09 -13.58 -2.07
CA PHE A 10 -19.53 -12.98 -3.28
C PHE A 10 -19.06 -11.55 -2.97
N ARG A 11 -17.75 -11.29 -3.09
CA ARG A 11 -17.22 -9.94 -3.08
C ARG A 11 -17.12 -9.42 -4.50
N ILE A 12 -17.90 -8.38 -4.82
CA ILE A 12 -17.85 -7.71 -6.11
C ILE A 12 -16.87 -6.54 -5.99
N ALA A 13 -15.69 -6.69 -6.59
CA ALA A 13 -14.73 -5.59 -6.69
C ALA A 13 -15.26 -4.57 -7.72
N ARG A 14 -15.45 -3.32 -7.29
CA ARG A 14 -15.77 -2.21 -8.18
C ARG A 14 -14.52 -1.35 -8.35
N VAL A 15 -14.23 -0.98 -9.59
CA VAL A 15 -13.21 0.03 -9.86
C VAL A 15 -13.84 1.38 -9.59
N VAL A 16 -13.41 2.01 -8.52
CA VAL A 16 -13.76 3.40 -8.23
C VAL A 16 -12.57 4.24 -8.68
N SER A 17 -12.73 4.99 -9.76
CA SER A 17 -11.76 6.02 -10.14
C SER A 17 -12.01 7.24 -9.27
N ALA A 18 -11.16 7.45 -8.28
CA ALA A 18 -11.10 8.69 -7.54
C ALA A 18 -9.84 9.46 -7.96
N VAL A 19 -9.98 10.76 -8.14
CA VAL A 19 -8.83 11.62 -8.45
C VAL A 19 -8.04 11.80 -7.16
N LEU A 20 -6.74 11.52 -7.20
CA LEU A 20 -5.85 11.78 -6.06
C LEU A 20 -5.82 13.29 -5.78
N PRO A 21 -5.90 13.70 -4.50
CA PRO A 21 -5.72 15.09 -4.12
C PRO A 21 -4.37 15.62 -4.60
N GLU A 22 -4.34 16.89 -5.01
CA GLU A 22 -3.13 17.53 -5.55
C GLU A 22 -1.94 17.42 -4.59
N LYS A 23 -2.15 17.62 -3.29
CA LYS A 23 -1.12 17.46 -2.26
C LYS A 23 -0.46 16.07 -2.31
N LEU A 24 -1.26 15.01 -2.53
CA LEU A 24 -0.73 13.65 -2.61
C LEU A 24 0.02 13.41 -3.93
N ARG A 25 -0.49 13.96 -5.03
CA ARG A 25 0.19 13.92 -6.33
C ARG A 25 1.58 14.58 -6.28
N GLN A 26 1.67 15.75 -5.65
CA GLN A 26 2.95 16.46 -5.47
C GLN A 26 3.94 15.65 -4.65
N LEU A 27 3.49 15.00 -3.58
CA LEU A 27 4.34 14.12 -2.78
C LEU A 27 4.89 12.94 -3.60
N LEU A 28 4.08 12.35 -4.47
CA LEU A 28 4.50 11.22 -5.32
C LEU A 28 5.49 11.62 -6.43
N GLN A 29 5.66 12.92 -6.75
CA GLN A 29 6.64 13.39 -7.73
C GLN A 29 8.06 13.45 -7.18
N GLY A 30 8.23 13.38 -5.87
CA GLY A 30 9.52 13.47 -5.19
C GLY A 30 9.85 12.22 -4.38
N HIS A 31 10.97 12.26 -3.70
CA HIS A 31 11.36 11.26 -2.72
C HIS A 31 10.57 11.49 -1.43
N PHE A 32 9.66 10.59 -1.08
CA PHE A 32 8.78 10.71 0.09
C PHE A 32 9.11 9.72 1.22
N VAL A 33 10.11 8.87 1.01
CA VAL A 33 10.62 7.88 1.97
C VAL A 33 9.61 6.75 2.25
N GLY A 34 8.62 7.01 3.11
CA GLY A 34 7.59 6.05 3.45
C GLY A 34 6.23 6.71 3.66
N MET A 35 5.21 6.11 3.07
CA MET A 35 3.82 6.55 3.13
C MET A 35 2.93 5.43 3.65
N LEU A 36 2.14 5.72 4.70
CA LEU A 36 1.12 4.80 5.20
C LEU A 36 -0.29 5.32 4.94
N VAL A 37 -1.09 4.49 4.28
CA VAL A 37 -2.54 4.66 4.14
C VAL A 37 -3.23 4.02 5.35
N VAL A 38 -3.80 4.85 6.21
CA VAL A 38 -4.40 4.44 7.48
C VAL A 38 -5.93 4.47 7.38
N GLY A 39 -6.57 3.40 7.78
CA GLY A 39 -8.02 3.33 7.81
C GLY A 39 -8.55 2.00 8.33
N GLU A 40 -9.79 2.02 8.81
CA GLU A 40 -10.53 0.83 9.23
C GLU A 40 -10.75 -0.16 8.06
N PRO A 41 -11.17 -1.40 8.33
CA PRO A 41 -11.68 -2.28 7.29
C PRO A 41 -12.76 -1.59 6.44
N ASP A 42 -12.76 -1.86 5.15
CA ASP A 42 -13.71 -1.31 4.16
C ASP A 42 -13.65 0.23 3.97
N SER A 43 -12.64 0.91 4.51
CA SER A 43 -12.45 2.36 4.32
C SER A 43 -11.93 2.75 2.93
N GLY A 44 -11.59 1.77 2.07
CA GLY A 44 -11.10 2.01 0.71
C GLY A 44 -9.59 2.13 0.57
N LYS A 45 -8.79 1.57 1.52
CA LYS A 45 -7.32 1.56 1.44
C LYS A 45 -6.81 0.94 0.15
N THR A 46 -7.26 -0.27 -0.18
CA THR A 46 -6.91 -0.99 -1.42
C THR A 46 -7.26 -0.17 -2.68
N THR A 47 -8.39 0.54 -2.65
CA THR A 47 -8.79 1.44 -3.74
C THR A 47 -7.82 2.61 -3.89
N LEU A 48 -7.43 3.24 -2.78
CA LEU A 48 -6.47 4.35 -2.80
C LEU A 48 -5.08 3.87 -3.24
N LEU A 49 -4.62 2.71 -2.76
CA LEU A 49 -3.34 2.13 -3.19
C LEU A 49 -3.30 1.89 -4.70
N ARG A 50 -4.37 1.33 -5.30
CA ARG A 50 -4.45 1.20 -6.77
C ARG A 50 -4.30 2.53 -7.49
N GLN A 51 -4.93 3.58 -6.99
CA GLN A 51 -4.83 4.91 -7.57
C GLN A 51 -3.44 5.50 -7.46
N ILE A 52 -2.75 5.25 -6.32
CA ILE A 52 -1.35 5.63 -6.15
C ILE A 52 -0.48 4.88 -7.17
N VAL A 53 -0.69 3.58 -7.36
CA VAL A 53 0.05 2.79 -8.37
C VAL A 53 -0.14 3.36 -9.77
N PHE A 54 -1.37 3.68 -10.19
CA PHE A 54 -1.62 4.31 -11.49
C PHE A 54 -1.01 5.70 -11.60
N ALA A 55 -0.96 6.45 -10.51
CA ALA A 55 -0.29 7.75 -10.51
C ALA A 55 1.23 7.61 -10.65
N LEU A 56 1.83 6.64 -9.98
CA LEU A 56 3.27 6.32 -10.13
C LEU A 56 3.60 5.89 -11.56
N GLU A 57 2.73 5.08 -12.18
CA GLU A 57 2.87 4.70 -13.60
C GLU A 57 2.84 5.94 -14.52
N GLN A 58 1.88 6.86 -14.31
CA GLN A 58 1.79 8.11 -15.07
C GLN A 58 3.01 9.02 -14.89
N LEU A 59 3.67 8.94 -13.74
CA LEU A 59 4.90 9.65 -13.42
C LEU A 59 6.15 8.93 -13.95
N HIS A 60 5.98 7.80 -14.67
CA HIS A 60 7.08 6.95 -15.13
C HIS A 60 8.02 6.48 -14.01
N CYS A 61 7.47 6.32 -12.80
CA CYS A 61 8.19 5.81 -11.66
C CYS A 61 8.28 4.28 -11.73
N ALA A 62 9.48 3.72 -11.61
CA ALA A 62 9.67 2.29 -11.54
C ALA A 62 9.11 1.76 -10.21
N ALA A 63 7.90 1.21 -10.23
CA ALA A 63 7.22 0.72 -9.06
C ALA A 63 7.09 -0.80 -9.08
N ALA A 64 7.29 -1.44 -7.91
CA ALA A 64 6.99 -2.84 -7.69
C ALA A 64 5.83 -2.98 -6.70
N VAL A 65 4.80 -3.73 -7.05
CA VAL A 65 3.64 -4.00 -6.21
C VAL A 65 3.77 -5.39 -5.59
N VAL A 66 3.72 -5.46 -4.28
CA VAL A 66 3.68 -6.70 -3.51
C VAL A 66 2.23 -6.98 -3.11
N ASP A 67 1.61 -7.92 -3.80
CA ASP A 67 0.18 -8.25 -3.70
C ASP A 67 -0.01 -9.74 -3.42
N GLU A 68 0.38 -10.16 -2.21
CA GLU A 68 0.40 -11.58 -1.82
C GLU A 68 -0.92 -12.30 -2.09
N ARG A 69 -2.06 -11.62 -1.83
CA ARG A 69 -3.40 -12.20 -1.98
C ARG A 69 -4.07 -11.91 -3.32
N GLY A 70 -3.45 -11.12 -4.18
CA GLY A 70 -4.06 -10.68 -5.43
C GLY A 70 -5.25 -9.73 -5.22
N GLU A 71 -5.24 -8.97 -4.11
CA GLU A 71 -6.34 -8.06 -3.78
C GLU A 71 -6.18 -6.69 -4.46
N LEU A 72 -4.94 -6.25 -4.71
CA LEU A 72 -4.67 -5.02 -5.48
C LEU A 72 -4.97 -5.23 -6.97
N PHE A 73 -4.38 -6.24 -7.57
CA PHE A 73 -4.50 -6.51 -9.00
C PHE A 73 -4.80 -7.99 -9.25
N PRO A 74 -6.07 -8.43 -9.07
CA PRO A 74 -6.46 -9.81 -9.30
C PRO A 74 -6.08 -10.29 -10.70
N ALA A 75 -5.69 -11.56 -10.82
CA ALA A 75 -5.37 -12.16 -12.09
C ALA A 75 -6.57 -12.07 -13.06
N GLY A 76 -6.31 -11.66 -14.31
CA GLY A 76 -7.38 -11.48 -15.31
C GLY A 76 -8.20 -10.20 -15.19
N HIS A 77 -7.88 -9.31 -14.26
CA HIS A 77 -8.56 -8.03 -14.15
C HIS A 77 -8.13 -7.08 -15.28
N MET A 78 -9.11 -6.45 -15.96
CA MET A 78 -8.86 -5.59 -17.12
C MET A 78 -8.08 -4.30 -16.82
N LEU A 79 -8.05 -3.88 -15.55
CA LEU A 79 -7.35 -2.65 -15.11
C LEU A 79 -6.11 -3.03 -14.32
N ARG A 80 -5.09 -3.46 -15.02
CA ARG A 80 -3.75 -3.67 -14.48
C ARG A 80 -2.80 -2.63 -15.05
N PRO A 81 -1.92 -2.02 -14.25
CA PRO A 81 -0.92 -1.12 -14.80
C PRO A 81 -0.01 -1.88 -15.77
N ALA A 82 0.36 -1.25 -16.87
CA ALA A 82 1.14 -1.89 -17.94
C ALA A 82 2.65 -1.84 -17.66
N ALA A 83 3.10 -0.79 -16.95
CA ALA A 83 4.51 -0.50 -16.70
C ALA A 83 4.93 -0.67 -15.22
N VAL A 84 4.18 -1.49 -14.46
CA VAL A 84 4.46 -1.76 -13.04
C VAL A 84 4.59 -3.27 -12.83
N ASP A 85 5.62 -3.68 -12.11
CA ASP A 85 5.83 -5.07 -11.76
C ASP A 85 4.93 -5.48 -10.60
N VAL A 86 4.20 -6.59 -10.72
CA VAL A 86 3.31 -7.11 -9.69
C VAL A 86 3.76 -8.50 -9.25
N LEU A 87 4.19 -8.62 -8.00
CA LEU A 87 4.55 -9.89 -7.36
C LEU A 87 3.33 -10.40 -6.58
N ALA A 88 2.67 -11.42 -7.10
CA ALA A 88 1.49 -12.04 -6.50
C ALA A 88 1.77 -13.47 -6.03
N GLY A 89 1.08 -13.90 -4.97
CA GLY A 89 1.18 -15.27 -4.48
C GLY A 89 2.50 -15.61 -3.77
N VAL A 90 3.29 -14.61 -3.42
CA VAL A 90 4.57 -14.74 -2.68
C VAL A 90 4.42 -14.06 -1.33
N PRO A 91 4.94 -14.63 -0.22
CA PRO A 91 4.95 -13.97 1.08
C PRO A 91 5.59 -12.57 0.98
N LYS A 92 4.98 -11.56 1.60
CA LYS A 92 5.34 -10.15 1.39
C LYS A 92 6.81 -9.84 1.64
N ALA A 93 7.40 -10.30 2.77
CA ALA A 93 8.79 -10.03 3.06
C ALA A 93 9.73 -10.61 1.97
N ALA A 94 9.45 -11.83 1.49
CA ALA A 94 10.21 -12.44 0.40
C ALA A 94 10.02 -11.69 -0.93
N ALA A 95 8.79 -11.25 -1.23
CA ALA A 95 8.49 -10.48 -2.43
C ALA A 95 9.19 -9.11 -2.43
N VAL A 96 9.26 -8.41 -1.28
CA VAL A 96 10.02 -7.16 -1.12
C VAL A 96 11.51 -7.41 -1.42
N GLN A 97 12.12 -8.44 -0.84
CA GLN A 97 13.51 -8.79 -1.10
C GLN A 97 13.76 -9.15 -2.57
N MET A 98 12.83 -9.88 -3.18
CA MET A 98 12.88 -10.22 -4.60
C MET A 98 12.85 -8.96 -5.46
N ALA A 99 11.89 -8.06 -5.20
CA ALA A 99 11.78 -6.79 -5.92
C ALA A 99 13.07 -5.97 -5.84
N LEU A 100 13.64 -5.81 -4.64
CA LEU A 100 14.88 -5.05 -4.44
C LEU A 100 16.08 -5.64 -5.20
N ARG A 101 16.16 -6.98 -5.28
CA ARG A 101 17.30 -7.66 -5.92
C ARG A 101 17.20 -7.73 -7.44
N THR A 102 15.98 -7.78 -7.99
CA THR A 102 15.79 -8.13 -9.42
C THR A 102 15.14 -7.04 -10.25
N LEU A 103 14.30 -6.20 -9.66
CA LEU A 103 13.50 -5.21 -10.40
C LEU A 103 14.09 -3.79 -10.31
N GLY A 104 14.88 -3.49 -9.27
CA GLY A 104 15.45 -2.16 -9.05
C GLY A 104 14.38 -1.06 -8.92
N PRO A 105 13.35 -1.23 -8.10
CA PRO A 105 12.25 -0.29 -8.03
C PRO A 105 12.68 1.02 -7.35
N GLN A 106 12.04 2.12 -7.74
CA GLN A 106 12.10 3.39 -7.02
C GLN A 106 11.09 3.43 -5.87
N VAL A 107 9.95 2.72 -6.04
CA VAL A 107 8.88 2.64 -5.04
C VAL A 107 8.39 1.20 -4.91
N ILE A 108 8.23 0.72 -3.67
CA ILE A 108 7.54 -0.53 -3.38
C ILE A 108 6.16 -0.22 -2.81
N VAL A 109 5.12 -0.83 -3.37
CA VAL A 109 3.74 -0.71 -2.90
C VAL A 109 3.28 -2.02 -2.30
N LEU A 110 2.85 -2.00 -1.02
CA LEU A 110 2.29 -3.16 -0.32
C LEU A 110 0.81 -2.92 -0.01
N ASP A 111 -0.02 -3.96 -0.14
CA ASP A 111 -1.43 -3.82 0.24
C ASP A 111 -1.58 -3.56 1.74
N GLU A 112 -1.03 -4.41 2.58
CA GLU A 112 -1.10 -4.28 4.04
C GLU A 112 0.25 -4.57 4.69
N LEU A 113 0.67 -3.69 5.59
CA LEU A 113 1.84 -3.90 6.44
C LEU A 113 1.39 -4.58 7.75
N GLY A 114 1.49 -5.90 7.80
CA GLY A 114 0.95 -6.73 8.88
C GLY A 114 1.98 -7.15 9.95
N SER A 115 3.27 -7.16 9.62
CA SER A 115 4.30 -7.72 10.50
C SER A 115 5.58 -6.89 10.58
N LEU A 116 6.39 -7.14 11.62
CA LEU A 116 7.74 -6.57 11.73
C LEU A 116 8.69 -7.12 10.67
N GLU A 117 8.54 -8.37 10.27
CA GLU A 117 9.37 -8.98 9.22
C GLU A 117 9.21 -8.25 7.88
N GLU A 118 7.97 -7.90 7.52
CA GLU A 118 7.69 -7.08 6.34
C GLU A 118 8.33 -5.69 6.44
N THR A 119 8.29 -5.09 7.63
CA THR A 119 8.89 -3.77 7.90
C THR A 119 10.42 -3.82 7.76
N GLN A 120 11.05 -4.87 8.29
CA GLN A 120 12.50 -5.08 8.19
C GLN A 120 12.94 -5.36 6.74
N ALA A 121 12.10 -6.02 5.95
CA ALA A 121 12.37 -6.19 4.53
C ALA A 121 12.36 -4.84 3.78
N LEU A 122 11.43 -3.93 4.12
CA LEU A 122 11.40 -2.57 3.58
C LEU A 122 12.62 -1.73 3.99
N GLU A 123 13.16 -1.94 5.18
CA GLU A 123 14.35 -1.22 5.66
C GLU A 123 15.56 -1.42 4.75
N GLN A 124 15.71 -2.61 4.17
CA GLN A 124 16.79 -2.86 3.19
C GLN A 124 16.65 -1.96 1.95
N GLY A 125 15.41 -1.72 1.51
CA GLY A 125 15.13 -0.79 0.41
C GLY A 125 15.36 0.67 0.81
N PHE A 126 14.97 1.04 2.01
CA PHE A 126 15.16 2.38 2.54
C PHE A 126 16.63 2.82 2.52
N PHE A 127 17.55 1.99 2.97
CA PHE A 127 18.98 2.28 2.89
C PHE A 127 19.50 2.36 1.44
N GLY A 128 18.80 1.75 0.49
CA GLY A 128 19.06 1.86 -0.94
C GLY A 128 18.38 3.06 -1.62
N GLY A 129 17.67 3.90 -0.86
CA GLY A 129 16.93 5.06 -1.40
C GLY A 129 15.61 4.70 -2.08
N VAL A 130 15.06 3.51 -1.79
CA VAL A 130 13.75 3.06 -2.32
C VAL A 130 12.64 3.54 -1.40
N ASP A 131 11.66 4.22 -1.95
CA ASP A 131 10.45 4.65 -1.23
C ASP A 131 9.46 3.49 -1.08
N PHE A 132 8.52 3.62 -0.14
CA PHE A 132 7.43 2.65 -0.06
C PHE A 132 6.08 3.30 0.23
N VAL A 133 5.02 2.63 -0.22
CA VAL A 133 3.63 2.92 0.13
C VAL A 133 3.00 1.64 0.66
N ALA A 134 2.42 1.69 1.85
CA ALA A 134 1.71 0.54 2.41
C ALA A 134 0.40 0.97 3.07
N SER A 135 -0.52 0.04 3.31
CA SER A 135 -1.66 0.32 4.17
C SER A 135 -1.53 -0.31 5.54
N VAL A 136 -2.24 0.24 6.50
CA VAL A 136 -2.36 -0.32 7.84
C VAL A 136 -3.80 -0.20 8.34
N HIS A 137 -4.29 -1.25 8.99
CA HIS A 137 -5.57 -1.23 9.67
C HIS A 137 -5.47 -0.49 10.99
N ALA A 138 -6.05 0.72 11.07
CA ALA A 138 -6.16 1.49 12.30
C ALA A 138 -7.32 2.49 12.21
N ALA A 139 -7.91 2.82 13.37
CA ALA A 139 -9.01 3.78 13.45
C ALA A 139 -8.56 5.25 13.21
N GLY A 140 -7.26 5.52 13.31
CA GLY A 140 -6.67 6.83 13.09
C GLY A 140 -5.18 6.83 13.35
N ALA A 141 -4.57 8.02 13.36
CA ALA A 141 -3.12 8.17 13.54
C ALA A 141 -2.63 7.60 14.87
N GLU A 142 -3.30 7.92 15.98
CA GLU A 142 -2.90 7.44 17.31
C GLU A 142 -2.92 5.91 17.41
N ASP A 143 -3.96 5.27 16.86
CA ASP A 143 -4.04 3.81 16.82
C ASP A 143 -2.98 3.22 15.89
N ALA A 144 -2.69 3.85 14.76
CA ALA A 144 -1.61 3.45 13.86
C ALA A 144 -0.24 3.48 14.58
N PHE A 145 0.06 4.56 15.32
CA PHE A 145 1.31 4.68 16.05
C PHE A 145 1.46 3.71 17.24
N ARG A 146 0.40 3.03 17.65
CA ARG A 146 0.49 1.95 18.65
C ARG A 146 0.89 0.61 18.03
N ARG A 147 0.87 0.47 16.71
CA ARG A 147 1.23 -0.76 16.01
C ARG A 147 2.74 -0.95 16.01
N PRO A 148 3.28 -2.11 16.40
CA PRO A 148 4.73 -2.34 16.46
C PRO A 148 5.46 -2.04 15.15
N GLN A 149 4.87 -2.43 14.00
CA GLN A 149 5.42 -2.17 12.69
C GLN A 149 5.50 -0.67 12.36
N VAL A 150 4.51 0.13 12.79
CA VAL A 150 4.49 1.58 12.57
C VAL A 150 5.49 2.27 13.51
N GLN A 151 5.61 1.82 14.75
CA GLN A 151 6.62 2.29 15.69
C GLN A 151 8.04 2.05 15.15
N TYR A 152 8.27 0.87 14.59
CA TYR A 152 9.56 0.55 13.96
C TYR A 152 9.88 1.52 12.82
N LEU A 153 8.94 1.74 11.91
CA LEU A 153 9.12 2.70 10.81
C LEU A 153 9.45 4.11 11.33
N GLN A 154 8.76 4.56 12.36
CA GLN A 154 8.97 5.88 12.95
C GLN A 154 10.34 5.98 13.61
N GLN A 155 10.72 5.00 14.43
CA GLN A 155 12.00 4.97 15.14
C GLN A 155 13.22 4.97 14.20
N HIS A 156 13.06 4.36 13.01
CA HIS A 156 14.13 4.28 11.99
C HIS A 156 14.03 5.38 10.92
N GLY A 157 13.16 6.40 11.13
CA GLY A 157 13.02 7.52 10.19
C GLY A 157 12.43 7.14 8.83
N MET A 158 11.81 5.96 8.74
CA MET A 158 11.25 5.40 7.50
C MET A 158 9.83 5.89 7.19
N LEU A 159 9.14 6.54 8.13
CA LEU A 159 7.78 7.04 7.97
C LEU A 159 7.76 8.56 7.85
N ARG A 160 7.30 9.07 6.72
CA ARG A 160 7.21 10.50 6.42
C ARG A 160 5.81 10.98 6.12
N VAL A 161 4.95 10.11 5.62
CA VAL A 161 3.61 10.53 5.18
C VAL A 161 2.54 9.59 5.75
N LEU A 162 1.53 10.17 6.40
CA LEU A 162 0.31 9.47 6.78
C LEU A 162 -0.85 9.99 5.95
N VAL A 163 -1.57 9.07 5.30
CA VAL A 163 -2.81 9.35 4.58
C VAL A 163 -3.96 8.72 5.35
N LEU A 164 -4.73 9.53 6.05
CA LEU A 164 -5.83 9.08 6.89
C LEU A 164 -7.15 9.07 6.10
N LEU A 165 -7.82 7.93 6.07
CA LEU A 165 -9.13 7.78 5.43
C LEU A 165 -10.27 8.15 6.39
N ARG A 166 -11.44 8.55 5.83
CA ARG A 166 -12.62 8.93 6.62
C ARG A 166 -13.33 7.75 7.28
N GLY A 167 -13.24 6.56 6.70
CA GLY A 167 -13.87 5.33 7.20
C GLY A 167 -14.83 4.68 6.20
N ARG A 168 -15.51 3.62 6.66
CA ARG A 168 -16.36 2.75 5.81
C ARG A 168 -17.55 3.44 5.15
N ASN A 169 -18.08 4.49 5.76
CA ASN A 169 -19.26 5.20 5.23
C ASN A 169 -18.92 6.06 4.00
N THR A 170 -17.65 6.38 3.80
CA THR A 170 -17.14 7.17 2.67
C THR A 170 -15.85 6.53 2.13
N PRO A 171 -15.91 5.31 1.55
CA PRO A 171 -14.72 4.57 1.13
C PRO A 171 -13.86 5.35 0.14
N GLY A 172 -12.54 5.36 0.35
CA GLY A 172 -11.59 6.03 -0.51
C GLY A 172 -11.48 7.55 -0.31
N GLN A 173 -12.32 8.14 0.57
CA GLN A 173 -12.19 9.56 0.89
C GLN A 173 -11.08 9.81 1.90
N ILE A 174 -10.15 10.67 1.52
CA ILE A 174 -9.06 11.11 2.39
C ILE A 174 -9.60 12.15 3.37
N ARG A 175 -9.33 11.93 4.66
CA ARG A 175 -9.59 12.88 5.74
C ARG A 175 -8.46 13.89 5.87
N GLU A 176 -7.22 13.38 5.83
CA GLU A 176 -6.02 14.16 6.09
C GLU A 176 -4.80 13.53 5.41
N VAL A 177 -3.90 14.37 4.92
CA VAL A 177 -2.54 14.01 4.52
C VAL A 177 -1.59 14.74 5.45
N ARG A 178 -0.92 13.98 6.31
CA ARG A 178 0.02 14.51 7.33
C ARG A 178 1.44 14.14 6.96
N VAL A 179 2.33 15.12 6.95
CA VAL A 179 3.77 14.90 6.90
C VAL A 179 4.24 14.71 8.34
N VAL A 180 4.98 13.65 8.57
CA VAL A 180 5.55 13.29 9.88
C VAL A 180 7.01 13.76 9.88
N GLU A 181 7.38 14.52 10.87
CA GLU A 181 8.78 14.91 11.08
C GLU A 181 9.60 13.69 11.56
N PRO A 182 10.89 13.60 11.17
CA PRO A 182 11.77 12.51 11.55
C PRO A 182 12.00 12.40 13.04
#